data_944aa16f63d6f272d85365122977a652
#
_entry.id   944aa16f63d6f272d85365122977a652
#
_cell.length_a   1.000
_cell.length_b   1.000
_cell.length_c   1.000
_cell.angle_alpha   90.00
_cell.angle_beta   90.00
_cell.angle_gamma   90.00
#
_symmetry.space_group_name_H-M   'P 1'
#
loop_
_entity.id
_entity.type
_entity.pdbx_description
1 polymer ?
#
loop_
_entity_poly.entity_id
_entity_poly.type
_entity_poly.pdbx_seq_one_letter_code
_entity_poly.pdbx_strand_id
1 'polypeptide(L)'
;MLQKKYIIRPETPDDFRTVEEMTRESFWNVYRPGCTEHYVLHCFRSDAAFVPELDYVMEIDGKIMGQVMFARAEIECDDGRRVPVMTFGPICIAPRYKRQGYGKILLDTVIEKAAAMGVGALVTEGNILFYGKSGFAPAKTMGIRYADDPDAEYLIAKELQPGYLKGVSGVYRDPSGYFAPQTHPEAFERYDATFPAKEKQVLPGQLFS
;
A
#
# COMPACT_ATOMS: atom_id res chain seq x y z
N MET A 1 2.54 -3.80 27.74
CA MET A 1 3.72 -4.51 27.19
C MET A 1 4.75 -3.45 26.81
N LEU A 2 6.02 -3.60 27.19
CA LEU A 2 7.10 -2.74 26.71
C LEU A 2 7.23 -2.97 25.22
N GLN A 3 7.00 -1.91 24.43
CA GLN A 3 7.20 -1.93 22.98
C GLN A 3 8.67 -2.26 22.70
N LYS A 4 8.94 -3.31 21.92
CA LYS A 4 10.32 -3.61 21.53
C LYS A 4 10.89 -2.43 20.76
N LYS A 5 12.18 -2.15 20.95
CA LYS A 5 12.90 -1.11 20.20
C LYS A 5 12.85 -1.48 18.70
N TYR A 6 12.38 -0.56 17.88
CA TYR A 6 12.31 -0.70 16.43
C TYR A 6 13.12 0.39 15.73
N ILE A 7 13.48 0.15 14.49
CA ILE A 7 14.08 1.11 13.58
C ILE A 7 13.22 1.17 12.32
N ILE A 8 12.96 2.38 11.81
CA ILE A 8 12.32 2.61 10.52
C ILE A 8 13.36 3.27 9.62
N ARG A 9 13.68 2.65 8.50
CA ARG A 9 14.67 3.13 7.54
C ARG A 9 14.21 2.91 6.10
N PRO A 10 14.80 3.62 5.12
CA PRO A 10 14.58 3.28 3.72
C PRO A 10 14.92 1.81 3.43
N GLU A 11 14.16 1.21 2.53
CA GLU A 11 14.49 -0.08 1.95
C GLU A 11 15.74 0.04 1.06
N THR A 12 16.54 -0.99 1.01
CA THR A 12 17.72 -1.09 0.13
C THR A 12 17.61 -2.32 -0.77
N PRO A 13 18.35 -2.39 -1.89
CA PRO A 13 18.32 -3.56 -2.76
C PRO A 13 18.63 -4.88 -2.05
N ASP A 14 19.46 -4.87 -1.00
CA ASP A 14 19.79 -6.06 -0.21
C ASP A 14 18.59 -6.57 0.61
N ASP A 15 17.58 -5.73 0.84
CA ASP A 15 16.39 -6.09 1.60
C ASP A 15 15.30 -6.74 0.72
N PHE A 16 15.32 -6.49 -0.59
CA PHE A 16 14.21 -6.79 -1.51
C PHE A 16 13.65 -8.20 -1.35
N ARG A 17 14.52 -9.20 -1.36
CA ARG A 17 14.07 -10.59 -1.22
C ARG A 17 13.44 -10.87 0.14
N THR A 18 14.03 -10.36 1.21
CA THR A 18 13.50 -10.51 2.58
C THR A 18 12.15 -9.84 2.73
N VAL A 19 11.99 -8.64 2.14
CA VAL A 19 10.73 -7.90 2.16
C VAL A 19 9.64 -8.62 1.37
N GLU A 20 9.97 -9.16 0.20
CA GLU A 20 9.03 -9.95 -0.62
C GLU A 20 8.59 -11.23 0.09
N GLU A 21 9.52 -11.95 0.74
CA GLU A 21 9.21 -13.13 1.56
C GLU A 21 8.28 -12.78 2.72
N MET A 22 8.59 -11.71 3.45
CA MET A 22 7.74 -11.22 4.56
C MET A 22 6.37 -10.77 4.06
N THR A 23 6.31 -10.07 2.94
CA THR A 23 5.04 -9.62 2.34
C THR A 23 4.20 -10.82 1.91
N ARG A 24 4.81 -11.78 1.21
CA ARG A 24 4.15 -13.04 0.84
C ARG A 24 3.58 -13.76 2.05
N GLU A 25 4.35 -13.87 3.13
CA GLU A 25 3.91 -14.49 4.39
C GLU A 25 2.75 -13.72 5.03
N SER A 26 2.79 -12.39 4.96
CA SER A 26 1.80 -11.52 5.61
C SER A 26 0.44 -11.50 4.90
N PHE A 27 0.43 -11.69 3.57
CA PHE A 27 -0.77 -11.66 2.74
C PHE A 27 -1.28 -13.04 2.33
N TRP A 28 -0.53 -14.12 2.61
CA TRP A 28 -0.90 -15.47 2.18
C TRP A 28 -2.29 -15.87 2.66
N ASN A 29 -3.17 -16.21 1.71
CA ASN A 29 -4.57 -16.58 1.94
C ASN A 29 -5.42 -15.49 2.67
N VAL A 30 -5.01 -14.21 2.62
CA VAL A 30 -5.77 -13.13 3.26
C VAL A 30 -6.91 -12.66 2.35
N TYR A 31 -6.60 -12.17 1.16
CA TYR A 31 -7.60 -11.60 0.25
C TYR A 31 -8.05 -12.56 -0.85
N ARG A 32 -7.24 -13.59 -1.11
CA ARG A 32 -7.45 -14.63 -2.12
C ARG A 32 -6.68 -15.88 -1.73
N PRO A 33 -6.93 -17.04 -2.36
CA PRO A 33 -6.04 -18.19 -2.26
C PRO A 33 -4.63 -17.85 -2.76
N GLY A 34 -3.63 -17.99 -1.90
CA GLY A 34 -2.28 -17.45 -2.14
C GLY A 34 -2.21 -15.94 -1.87
N CYS A 35 -1.37 -15.24 -2.60
CA CYS A 35 -1.28 -13.77 -2.61
C CYS A 35 -0.50 -13.27 -3.84
N THR A 36 -0.63 -11.99 -4.16
CA THR A 36 0.06 -11.35 -5.29
C THR A 36 0.93 -10.17 -4.87
N GLU A 37 0.80 -9.71 -3.65
CA GLU A 37 1.36 -8.47 -3.13
C GLU A 37 2.89 -8.43 -3.17
N HIS A 38 3.57 -9.57 -2.98
CA HIS A 38 5.03 -9.67 -3.08
C HIS A 38 5.52 -9.47 -4.53
N TYR A 39 4.73 -9.89 -5.53
CA TYR A 39 5.05 -9.66 -6.93
C TYR A 39 4.74 -8.22 -7.35
N VAL A 40 3.71 -7.62 -6.79
CA VAL A 40 3.44 -6.19 -6.96
C VAL A 40 4.64 -5.37 -6.49
N LEU A 41 5.19 -5.62 -5.29
CA LEU A 41 6.41 -4.98 -4.81
C LEU A 41 7.57 -5.15 -5.79
N HIS A 42 7.80 -6.40 -6.23
CA HIS A 42 8.87 -6.72 -7.17
C HIS A 42 8.78 -5.87 -8.45
N CYS A 43 7.59 -5.79 -9.05
CA CYS A 43 7.36 -5.04 -10.29
C CYS A 43 7.45 -3.53 -10.07
N PHE A 44 6.90 -3.03 -8.96
CA PHE A 44 6.85 -1.59 -8.70
C PHE A 44 8.24 -0.94 -8.59
N ARG A 45 9.24 -1.64 -8.08
CA ARG A 45 10.61 -1.10 -7.99
C ARG A 45 11.23 -0.69 -9.33
N SER A 46 10.64 -1.16 -10.44
CA SER A 46 11.00 -0.78 -11.81
C SER A 46 9.94 0.08 -12.52
N ASP A 47 8.85 0.42 -11.83
CA ASP A 47 7.75 1.21 -12.37
C ASP A 47 8.04 2.71 -12.25
N ALA A 48 7.62 3.50 -13.25
CA ALA A 48 7.79 4.95 -13.25
C ALA A 48 6.99 5.66 -12.13
N ALA A 49 5.91 5.04 -11.64
CA ALA A 49 5.14 5.56 -10.52
C ALA A 49 5.80 5.35 -9.16
N PHE A 50 6.78 4.46 -9.06
CA PHE A 50 7.47 4.17 -7.79
C PHE A 50 8.12 5.40 -7.18
N VAL A 51 8.09 5.50 -5.85
CA VAL A 51 8.70 6.60 -5.08
C VAL A 51 9.72 6.01 -4.11
N PRO A 52 10.98 5.78 -4.56
CA PRO A 52 11.99 5.13 -3.71
C PRO A 52 12.29 5.89 -2.42
N GLU A 53 12.08 7.21 -2.40
CA GLU A 53 12.23 8.04 -1.20
C GLU A 53 11.18 7.76 -0.12
N LEU A 54 10.10 7.04 -0.48
CA LEU A 54 9.01 6.65 0.42
C LEU A 54 8.82 5.14 0.48
N ASP A 55 9.86 4.38 0.19
CA ASP A 55 9.92 2.94 0.35
C ASP A 55 10.69 2.60 1.63
N TYR A 56 9.96 2.10 2.64
CA TYR A 56 10.48 1.97 4.01
C TYR A 56 10.23 0.59 4.60
N VAL A 57 11.21 0.15 5.38
CA VAL A 57 11.13 -1.04 6.22
C VAL A 57 11.15 -0.69 7.70
N MET A 58 10.54 -1.53 8.50
CA MET A 58 10.63 -1.51 9.95
C MET A 58 11.35 -2.76 10.44
N GLU A 59 12.33 -2.57 11.33
CA GLU A 59 13.12 -3.63 11.93
C GLU A 59 12.90 -3.74 13.42
N ILE A 60 12.91 -4.97 13.93
CA ILE A 60 13.05 -5.28 15.37
C ILE A 60 14.18 -6.31 15.52
N ASP A 61 15.10 -6.04 16.44
CA ASP A 61 16.24 -6.93 16.72
C ASP A 61 17.04 -7.28 15.43
N GLY A 62 17.23 -6.29 14.52
CA GLY A 62 17.94 -6.44 13.26
C GLY A 62 17.24 -7.30 12.21
N LYS A 63 15.93 -7.58 12.38
CA LYS A 63 15.12 -8.33 11.41
C LYS A 63 13.99 -7.47 10.88
N ILE A 64 13.82 -7.43 9.57
CA ILE A 64 12.71 -6.76 8.92
C ILE A 64 11.41 -7.42 9.36
N MET A 65 10.47 -6.60 9.81
CA MET A 65 9.18 -7.02 10.33
C MET A 65 8.00 -6.21 9.79
N GLY A 66 8.25 -5.19 9.00
CA GLY A 66 7.24 -4.39 8.34
C GLY A 66 7.81 -3.68 7.13
N GLN A 67 6.95 -3.36 6.19
CA GLN A 67 7.26 -2.56 5.01
C GLN A 67 6.08 -1.72 4.56
N VAL A 68 6.35 -0.63 3.85
CA VAL A 68 5.38 0.19 3.10
C VAL A 68 6.08 0.83 1.92
N MET A 69 5.47 0.78 0.74
CA MET A 69 5.91 1.53 -0.42
C MET A 69 4.85 2.54 -0.87
N PHE A 70 5.29 3.61 -1.53
CA PHE A 70 4.43 4.64 -2.10
C PHE A 70 4.60 4.73 -3.62
N ALA A 71 3.53 5.11 -4.29
CA ALA A 71 3.50 5.33 -5.73
C ALA A 71 2.81 6.64 -6.07
N ARG A 72 3.26 7.29 -7.16
CA ARG A 72 2.60 8.47 -7.75
C ARG A 72 1.28 8.05 -8.37
N ALA A 73 0.28 8.89 -8.17
CA ALA A 73 -1.05 8.75 -8.74
C ALA A 73 -1.63 10.13 -9.03
N GLU A 74 -2.79 10.17 -9.63
CA GLU A 74 -3.49 11.42 -9.92
C GLU A 74 -5.01 11.24 -9.82
N ILE A 75 -5.70 12.36 -9.61
CA ILE A 75 -7.15 12.44 -9.72
C ILE A 75 -7.46 13.16 -11.03
N GLU A 76 -8.20 12.52 -11.92
CA GLU A 76 -8.74 13.14 -13.15
C GLU A 76 -10.02 13.91 -12.77
N CYS A 77 -9.92 15.23 -12.70
CA CYS A 77 -11.04 16.07 -12.31
C CYS A 77 -12.10 16.20 -13.41
N ASP A 78 -13.34 16.40 -13.00
CA ASP A 78 -14.48 16.60 -13.91
C ASP A 78 -14.34 17.85 -14.79
N ASP A 79 -13.50 18.80 -14.38
CA ASP A 79 -13.18 20.02 -15.13
C ASP A 79 -11.95 19.87 -16.05
N GLY A 80 -11.40 18.67 -16.16
CA GLY A 80 -10.25 18.35 -17.01
C GLY A 80 -8.88 18.58 -16.37
N ARG A 81 -8.81 19.12 -15.16
CA ARG A 81 -7.54 19.21 -14.41
C ARG A 81 -7.09 17.82 -13.97
N ARG A 82 -5.79 17.67 -13.77
CA ARG A 82 -5.19 16.52 -13.09
C ARG A 82 -4.57 16.99 -11.79
N VAL A 83 -4.97 16.38 -10.69
CA VAL A 83 -4.48 16.70 -9.35
C VAL A 83 -3.52 15.58 -8.91
N PRO A 84 -2.20 15.86 -8.79
CA PRO A 84 -1.25 14.87 -8.34
C PRO A 84 -1.54 14.44 -6.91
N VAL A 85 -1.55 13.15 -6.67
CA VAL A 85 -1.63 12.54 -5.34
C VAL A 85 -0.63 11.41 -5.24
N MET A 86 -0.51 10.79 -4.09
CA MET A 86 0.15 9.50 -3.97
C MET A 86 -0.80 8.46 -3.41
N THR A 87 -0.55 7.22 -3.77
CA THR A 87 -1.10 6.03 -3.13
C THR A 87 0.01 5.29 -2.42
N PHE A 88 -0.34 4.32 -1.59
CA PHE A 88 0.62 3.45 -0.94
C PHE A 88 0.06 2.03 -0.80
N GLY A 89 0.94 1.09 -0.84
CA GLY A 89 0.64 -0.33 -0.73
C GLY A 89 1.52 -1.15 -1.69
N PRO A 90 1.72 -2.43 -1.37
CA PRO A 90 1.29 -3.06 -0.13
C PRO A 90 1.95 -2.43 1.10
N ILE A 91 1.24 -2.46 2.22
CA ILE A 91 1.78 -2.20 3.55
C ILE A 91 1.53 -3.44 4.40
N CYS A 92 2.54 -3.93 5.07
CA CYS A 92 2.35 -5.09 5.96
C CYS A 92 3.28 -5.08 7.18
N ILE A 93 2.86 -5.86 8.15
CA ILE A 93 3.63 -6.23 9.33
C ILE A 93 3.66 -7.75 9.40
N ALA A 94 4.83 -8.32 9.66
CA ALA A 94 5.02 -9.77 9.79
C ALA A 94 4.02 -10.37 10.77
N PRO A 95 3.44 -11.57 10.48
CA PRO A 95 2.29 -12.13 11.21
C PRO A 95 2.45 -12.12 12.74
N ARG A 96 3.64 -12.46 13.24
CA ARG A 96 3.95 -12.49 14.69
C ARG A 96 3.91 -11.15 15.40
N TYR A 97 3.91 -10.04 14.64
CA TYR A 97 3.90 -8.66 15.17
C TYR A 97 2.61 -7.91 14.83
N LYS A 98 1.65 -8.55 14.15
CA LYS A 98 0.35 -7.95 13.84
C LYS A 98 -0.41 -7.58 15.12
N ARG A 99 -1.29 -6.57 15.02
CA ARG A 99 -2.17 -6.06 16.09
C ARG A 99 -1.47 -5.53 17.35
N GLN A 100 -0.19 -5.12 17.22
CA GLN A 100 0.59 -4.52 18.29
C GLN A 100 0.86 -3.03 18.08
N GLY A 101 0.21 -2.40 17.08
CA GLY A 101 0.34 -0.97 16.77
C GLY A 101 1.44 -0.62 15.77
N TYR A 102 2.34 -1.55 15.44
CA TYR A 102 3.48 -1.27 14.55
C TYR A 102 3.08 -0.78 13.16
N GLY A 103 1.99 -1.31 12.57
CA GLY A 103 1.51 -0.88 11.26
C GLY A 103 1.13 0.60 11.23
N LYS A 104 0.48 1.09 12.30
CA LYS A 104 0.16 2.52 12.43
C LYS A 104 1.44 3.36 12.58
N ILE A 105 2.38 2.92 13.42
CA ILE A 105 3.65 3.63 13.62
C ILE A 105 4.42 3.74 12.30
N LEU A 106 4.56 2.65 11.55
CA LEU A 106 5.23 2.65 10.25
C LEU A 106 4.55 3.59 9.27
N LEU A 107 3.23 3.47 9.12
CA LEU A 107 2.44 4.30 8.22
C LEU A 107 2.56 5.78 8.57
N ASP A 108 2.32 6.16 9.84
CA ASP A 108 2.36 7.56 10.26
C ASP A 108 3.75 8.17 10.02
N THR A 109 4.83 7.41 10.33
CA THR A 109 6.20 7.87 10.08
C THR A 109 6.46 8.18 8.61
N VAL A 110 5.97 7.33 7.69
CA VAL A 110 6.21 7.57 6.25
C VAL A 110 5.26 8.62 5.69
N ILE A 111 4.03 8.75 6.23
CA ILE A 111 3.14 9.88 5.93
C ILE A 111 3.78 11.23 6.28
N GLU A 112 4.43 11.33 7.43
CA GLU A 112 5.16 12.56 7.82
C GLU A 112 6.28 12.89 6.83
N LYS A 113 6.99 11.89 6.33
CA LYS A 113 8.02 12.07 5.29
C LYS A 113 7.41 12.52 3.96
N ALA A 114 6.31 11.91 3.54
CA ALA A 114 5.58 12.32 2.34
C ALA A 114 5.11 13.78 2.44
N ALA A 115 4.58 14.20 3.60
CA ALA A 115 4.21 15.58 3.85
C ALA A 115 5.42 16.53 3.77
N ALA A 116 6.55 16.14 4.33
CA ALA A 116 7.80 16.92 4.27
C ALA A 116 8.37 17.03 2.85
N MET A 117 8.08 16.07 1.96
CA MET A 117 8.40 16.13 0.54
C MET A 117 7.44 17.01 -0.28
N GLY A 118 6.40 17.57 0.36
CA GLY A 118 5.43 18.42 -0.33
C GLY A 118 4.27 17.67 -0.99
N VAL A 119 4.05 16.40 -0.66
CA VAL A 119 2.89 15.64 -1.14
C VAL A 119 1.61 16.29 -0.62
N GLY A 120 0.67 16.61 -1.52
CA GLY A 120 -0.55 17.32 -1.17
C GLY A 120 -1.60 16.46 -0.52
N ALA A 121 -1.78 15.23 -1.02
CA ALA A 121 -2.77 14.27 -0.50
C ALA A 121 -2.38 12.83 -0.84
N LEU A 122 -2.97 11.90 -0.08
CA LEU A 122 -2.92 10.46 -0.30
C LEU A 122 -4.31 9.95 -0.62
N VAL A 123 -4.39 9.02 -1.57
CA VAL A 123 -5.61 8.27 -1.92
C VAL A 123 -5.25 6.80 -2.04
N THR A 124 -5.98 5.91 -1.40
CA THR A 124 -5.70 4.47 -1.42
C THR A 124 -6.96 3.66 -1.11
N GLU A 125 -6.92 2.37 -1.37
CA GLU A 125 -7.95 1.46 -0.89
C GLU A 125 -7.60 0.93 0.51
N GLY A 126 -8.59 0.84 1.38
CA GLY A 126 -8.35 0.29 2.69
C GLY A 126 -9.51 0.33 3.67
N ASN A 127 -9.31 -0.38 4.78
CA ASN A 127 -10.31 -0.43 5.83
C ASN A 127 -10.25 0.83 6.70
N ILE A 128 -11.31 1.62 6.67
CA ILE A 128 -11.43 2.88 7.42
C ILE A 128 -11.25 2.70 8.94
N LEU A 129 -11.58 1.52 9.50
CA LEU A 129 -11.38 1.25 10.93
C LEU A 129 -9.90 1.22 11.32
N PHE A 130 -9.03 0.93 10.36
CA PHE A 130 -7.58 0.99 10.54
C PHE A 130 -7.04 2.38 10.15
N TYR A 131 -7.27 2.81 8.92
CA TYR A 131 -6.67 4.01 8.36
C TYR A 131 -7.27 5.31 8.92
N GLY A 132 -8.51 5.30 9.37
CA GLY A 132 -9.12 6.44 10.07
C GLY A 132 -8.36 6.88 11.33
N LYS A 133 -7.63 5.96 11.98
CA LYS A 133 -6.75 6.26 13.11
C LYS A 133 -5.51 7.08 12.72
N SER A 134 -5.18 7.11 11.43
CA SER A 134 -4.13 7.93 10.83
C SER A 134 -4.70 9.14 10.07
N GLY A 135 -6.00 9.44 10.25
CA GLY A 135 -6.66 10.64 9.72
C GLY A 135 -7.19 10.51 8.29
N PHE A 136 -7.35 9.30 7.77
CA PHE A 136 -8.05 9.08 6.50
C PHE A 136 -9.57 9.15 6.69
N ALA A 137 -10.27 9.57 5.64
CA ALA A 137 -11.72 9.56 5.53
C ALA A 137 -12.14 8.94 4.18
N PRO A 138 -13.40 8.50 4.01
CA PRO A 138 -13.89 8.05 2.72
C PRO A 138 -13.68 9.12 1.63
N ALA A 139 -13.02 8.77 0.53
CA ALA A 139 -12.61 9.70 -0.52
C ALA A 139 -13.81 10.42 -1.17
N LYS A 140 -14.96 9.76 -1.23
CA LYS A 140 -16.21 10.35 -1.73
C LYS A 140 -16.68 11.59 -0.92
N THR A 141 -16.32 11.68 0.36
CA THR A 141 -16.61 12.88 1.18
C THR A 141 -15.78 14.10 0.75
N MET A 142 -14.74 13.86 -0.05
CA MET A 142 -13.86 14.88 -0.63
C MET A 142 -14.07 15.06 -2.14
N GLY A 143 -15.18 14.50 -2.71
CA GLY A 143 -15.48 14.59 -4.12
C GLY A 143 -14.71 13.61 -5.03
N ILE A 144 -14.01 12.64 -4.47
CA ILE A 144 -13.17 11.69 -5.21
C ILE A 144 -13.93 10.36 -5.34
N ARG A 145 -14.11 9.90 -6.57
CA ARG A 145 -14.74 8.61 -6.90
C ARG A 145 -13.68 7.61 -7.35
N TYR A 146 -13.88 6.35 -7.05
CA TYR A 146 -13.06 5.29 -7.61
C TYR A 146 -13.55 4.91 -9.01
N ALA A 147 -12.65 4.66 -9.94
CA ALA A 147 -13.03 4.42 -11.33
C ALA A 147 -13.89 3.16 -11.51
N ASP A 148 -13.56 2.10 -10.77
CA ASP A 148 -14.21 0.80 -10.91
C ASP A 148 -15.44 0.65 -10.01
N ASP A 149 -15.57 1.50 -8.97
CA ASP A 149 -16.71 1.56 -8.05
C ASP A 149 -16.90 2.99 -7.53
N PRO A 150 -17.71 3.83 -8.20
CA PRO A 150 -17.90 5.23 -7.83
C PRO A 150 -18.41 5.47 -6.40
N ASP A 151 -19.07 4.48 -5.80
CA ASP A 151 -19.62 4.54 -4.45
C ASP A 151 -18.74 3.89 -3.39
N ALA A 152 -17.51 3.46 -3.75
CA ALA A 152 -16.57 2.75 -2.90
C ALA A 152 -16.36 3.44 -1.54
N GLU A 153 -16.81 2.80 -0.45
CA GLU A 153 -16.51 3.21 0.92
C GLU A 153 -15.07 2.90 1.32
N TYR A 154 -14.45 1.94 0.64
CA TYR A 154 -13.09 1.49 0.87
C TYR A 154 -12.05 2.35 0.15
N LEU A 155 -12.43 3.22 -0.80
CA LEU A 155 -11.53 4.27 -1.27
C LEU A 155 -11.46 5.36 -0.21
N ILE A 156 -10.27 5.60 0.29
CA ILE A 156 -10.02 6.54 1.38
C ILE A 156 -8.97 7.57 0.98
N ALA A 157 -9.10 8.77 1.49
CA ALA A 157 -8.16 9.86 1.20
C ALA A 157 -7.76 10.61 2.48
N LYS A 158 -6.60 11.26 2.41
CA LYS A 158 -6.08 12.14 3.45
C LYS A 158 -5.34 13.32 2.83
N GLU A 159 -5.75 14.54 3.16
CA GLU A 159 -4.95 15.73 2.87
C GLU A 159 -3.69 15.74 3.76
N LEU A 160 -2.55 16.03 3.16
CA LEU A 160 -1.30 16.31 3.86
C LEU A 160 -1.00 17.81 3.89
N GLN A 161 -1.48 18.55 2.89
CA GLN A 161 -1.45 20.02 2.86
C GLN A 161 -2.88 20.55 3.01
N PRO A 162 -3.18 21.37 4.01
CA PRO A 162 -4.52 21.88 4.24
C PRO A 162 -5.12 22.57 3.01
N GLY A 163 -6.30 22.10 2.59
CA GLY A 163 -7.04 22.64 1.45
C GLY A 163 -6.56 22.16 0.09
N TYR A 164 -5.64 21.22 0.01
CA TYR A 164 -5.14 20.69 -1.27
C TYR A 164 -6.23 20.07 -2.14
N LEU A 165 -7.18 19.37 -1.51
CA LEU A 165 -8.32 18.77 -2.19
C LEU A 165 -9.57 19.68 -2.23
N LYS A 166 -9.45 20.94 -1.81
CA LYS A 166 -10.57 21.88 -1.86
C LYS A 166 -11.05 22.13 -3.28
N GLY A 167 -12.33 21.83 -3.54
CA GLY A 167 -12.93 21.99 -4.87
C GLY A 167 -12.49 20.94 -5.89
N VAL A 168 -11.85 19.86 -5.45
CA VAL A 168 -11.59 18.68 -6.27
C VAL A 168 -12.90 17.89 -6.40
N SER A 169 -13.29 17.58 -7.63
CA SER A 169 -14.29 16.59 -7.99
C SER A 169 -13.75 15.80 -9.16
N GLY A 170 -13.62 14.49 -9.02
CA GLY A 170 -12.96 13.70 -10.05
C GLY A 170 -12.89 12.22 -9.77
N VAL A 171 -12.18 11.51 -10.63
CA VAL A 171 -12.01 10.06 -10.61
C VAL A 171 -10.56 9.71 -10.30
N TYR A 172 -10.38 8.84 -9.33
CA TYR A 172 -9.11 8.20 -9.02
C TYR A 172 -9.04 6.82 -9.69
N ARG A 173 -7.85 6.47 -10.19
CA ARG A 173 -7.49 5.13 -10.67
C ARG A 173 -6.18 4.71 -10.05
N ASP A 174 -6.07 3.41 -9.75
CA ASP A 174 -4.81 2.89 -9.30
C ASP A 174 -3.75 2.90 -10.41
N PRO A 175 -2.49 3.16 -10.07
CA PRO A 175 -1.37 2.97 -10.98
C PRO A 175 -1.33 1.56 -11.56
N SER A 176 -1.02 1.45 -12.85
CA SER A 176 -1.04 0.17 -13.58
C SER A 176 -0.13 -0.91 -12.99
N GLY A 177 0.92 -0.52 -12.28
CA GLY A 177 1.81 -1.45 -11.59
C GLY A 177 1.13 -2.39 -10.58
N TYR A 178 0.01 -1.96 -9.98
CA TYR A 178 -0.77 -2.83 -9.08
C TYR A 178 -1.41 -4.01 -9.78
N PHE A 179 -1.63 -3.92 -11.09
CA PHE A 179 -2.25 -4.97 -11.91
C PHE A 179 -1.24 -5.89 -12.59
N ALA A 180 0.06 -5.77 -12.28
CA ALA A 180 1.12 -6.60 -12.87
C ALA A 180 0.86 -8.11 -12.76
N PRO A 181 0.34 -8.66 -11.64
CA PRO A 181 0.00 -10.09 -11.57
C PRO A 181 -1.10 -10.52 -12.54
N GLN A 182 -2.07 -9.64 -12.82
CA GLN A 182 -3.19 -9.91 -13.72
C GLN A 182 -2.79 -9.70 -15.18
N THR A 183 -1.96 -8.70 -15.46
CA THR A 183 -1.51 -8.39 -16.83
C THR A 183 -0.41 -9.31 -17.31
N HIS A 184 0.36 -9.91 -16.38
CA HIS A 184 1.47 -10.81 -16.66
C HIS A 184 1.40 -12.11 -15.83
N PRO A 185 0.32 -12.91 -15.94
CA PRO A 185 0.08 -14.04 -15.03
C PRO A 185 1.18 -15.12 -15.11
N GLU A 186 1.71 -15.42 -16.28
CA GLU A 186 2.79 -16.38 -16.42
C GLU A 186 4.10 -15.91 -15.78
N ALA A 187 4.39 -14.61 -15.84
CA ALA A 187 5.57 -14.06 -15.18
C ALA A 187 5.40 -14.09 -13.66
N PHE A 188 4.19 -13.80 -13.17
CA PHE A 188 3.85 -13.93 -11.76
C PHE A 188 4.02 -15.40 -11.29
N GLU A 189 3.50 -16.38 -12.00
CA GLU A 189 3.61 -17.79 -11.62
C GLU A 189 5.07 -18.26 -11.57
N ARG A 190 5.89 -17.89 -12.56
CA ARG A 190 7.33 -18.19 -12.54
C ARG A 190 8.03 -17.54 -11.35
N TYR A 191 7.65 -16.31 -11.02
CA TYR A 191 8.24 -15.60 -9.90
C TYR A 191 7.81 -16.20 -8.55
N ASP A 192 6.51 -16.48 -8.35
CA ASP A 192 5.99 -17.10 -7.12
C ASP A 192 6.60 -18.49 -6.88
N ALA A 193 6.92 -19.23 -7.95
CA ALA A 193 7.59 -20.54 -7.86
C ALA A 193 9.04 -20.45 -7.33
N THR A 194 9.64 -19.26 -7.26
CA THR A 194 10.98 -19.07 -6.64
C THR A 194 10.92 -19.04 -5.12
N PHE A 195 9.74 -19.02 -4.54
CA PHE A 195 9.51 -19.07 -3.09
C PHE A 195 9.14 -20.50 -2.65
N PRO A 196 9.29 -20.83 -1.36
CA PRO A 196 8.82 -22.11 -0.84
C PRO A 196 7.34 -22.34 -1.14
N ALA A 197 7.01 -23.55 -1.58
CA ALA A 197 5.63 -23.92 -1.85
C ALA A 197 4.77 -23.82 -0.58
N LYS A 198 3.56 -23.27 -0.74
CA LYS A 198 2.57 -23.13 0.34
C LYS A 198 1.19 -23.50 -0.20
N GLU A 199 0.37 -24.09 0.65
CA GLU A 199 -1.01 -24.44 0.31
C GLU A 199 -1.87 -23.19 0.12
N LYS A 200 -2.53 -23.08 -1.03
CA LYS A 200 -3.53 -22.06 -1.32
C LYS A 200 -4.87 -22.54 -0.79
N GLN A 201 -5.54 -21.72 0.01
CA GLN A 201 -6.79 -22.06 0.66
C GLN A 201 -7.87 -21.02 0.35
N VAL A 202 -9.06 -21.50 0.00
CA VAL A 202 -10.27 -20.65 -0.05
C VAL A 202 -10.81 -20.52 1.36
N LEU A 203 -10.80 -19.30 1.88
CA LEU A 203 -11.21 -18.98 3.24
C LEU A 203 -12.41 -18.00 3.25
N PRO A 204 -13.33 -18.09 4.22
CA PRO A 204 -14.40 -17.12 4.36
C PRO A 204 -13.85 -15.69 4.54
N GLY A 205 -14.44 -14.74 3.83
CA GLY A 205 -14.06 -13.32 3.92
C GLY A 205 -12.94 -12.89 2.97
N GLN A 206 -12.45 -13.78 2.11
CA GLN A 206 -11.60 -13.38 0.99
C GLN A 206 -12.39 -12.52 0.00
N LEU A 207 -11.74 -11.51 -0.57
CA LEU A 207 -12.35 -10.55 -1.50
C LEU A 207 -12.35 -11.07 -2.94
N PHE A 208 -11.41 -11.98 -3.25
CA PHE A 208 -11.20 -12.52 -4.59
C PHE A 208 -11.15 -14.06 -4.52
N SER A 209 -11.81 -14.69 -5.45
CA SER A 209 -11.87 -16.16 -5.60
C SER A 209 -10.97 -16.65 -6.73
#